data_864a9486a2b44f00527b739bab2fdfc0
#
_entry.id   864a9486a2b44f00527b739bab2fdfc0
#
_cell.length_a   1.000
_cell.length_b   1.000
_cell.length_c   1.000
_cell.angle_alpha   90.00
_cell.angle_beta   90.00
_cell.angle_gamma   90.00
#
_symmetry.space_group_name_H-M   'P 1'
#
loop_
_entity.id
_entity.type
_entity.pdbx_description
1 polymer ?
#
loop_
_entity_poly.entity_id
_entity_poly.type
_entity_poly.pdbx_seq_one_letter_code
_entity_poly.pdbx_strand_id
1 'polypeptide(L)'
;MHATRSRFPRGAVLAAVAVFSILSGAAHAADTLSVVTFGGAYETAAKKAWFEPFTAKTGVNFSLESYDGGLAKLNAMEQAKNPTWDLIDLETNDAITACDEGLLQKFDRKLLGNTSDFLPGSISDCAVSAMVWSTVYAYDTTKLTTPPTTINDFFDLKKFPGKRGMRKSPKVAMEWALIADGVAPKDVYKVLGTPAGVDRAFKKLDTIKSSIVWWDAGAQAPQLLADGAVVMTQAYNGRIDDAMHKDNKPFKIVWDAQVYDYEWWGIPAGAKHAADATKFIVAASTPQAYADLSKYIAYAPPRKDAIPLIDKKRLADLPTAPANFKRPLQINATFWADNADAINKRFQVWLTQ
;
A
#
# COMPACT_ATOMS: atom_id res chain seq x y z
N MET A 1 19.69 -29.12 99.82
CA MET A 1 21.03 -29.66 99.80
C MET A 1 21.53 -29.65 98.40
N HIS A 2 22.57 -28.99 98.15
CA HIS A 2 23.52 -28.86 97.00
C HIS A 2 23.00 -28.77 95.55
N ALA A 3 22.97 -27.53 95.04
CA ALA A 3 22.88 -27.21 93.65
C ALA A 3 24.24 -27.36 92.97
N THR A 4 24.30 -28.00 91.82
CA THR A 4 25.44 -28.00 90.90
C THR A 4 25.09 -27.27 89.61
N ARG A 5 25.75 -26.13 89.40
CA ARG A 5 25.67 -25.35 88.16
C ARG A 5 26.62 -25.96 87.13
N SER A 6 26.11 -26.33 85.96
CA SER A 6 26.95 -26.63 84.79
C SER A 6 26.88 -25.42 83.82
N ARG A 7 28.06 -24.92 83.44
CA ARG A 7 28.28 -23.88 82.47
C ARG A 7 28.40 -24.52 81.09
N PHE A 8 27.59 -24.06 80.10
CA PHE A 8 27.84 -24.35 78.70
C PHE A 8 28.48 -23.17 77.99
N PRO A 9 29.37 -23.38 77.00
CA PRO A 9 30.12 -22.32 76.35
C PRO A 9 29.26 -21.71 75.22
N ARG A 10 29.39 -20.40 75.05
CA ARG A 10 28.76 -19.60 73.94
C ARG A 10 29.54 -19.86 72.66
N GLY A 11 28.95 -20.64 71.76
CA GLY A 11 29.37 -20.73 70.35
C GLY A 11 28.87 -19.54 69.55
N ALA A 12 29.75 -18.77 68.94
CA ALA A 12 29.45 -17.68 68.05
C ALA A 12 28.98 -18.26 66.66
N VAL A 13 27.73 -18.02 66.31
CA VAL A 13 27.23 -18.31 64.96
C VAL A 13 27.46 -17.11 64.07
N LEU A 14 28.44 -17.21 63.17
CA LEU A 14 28.65 -16.26 62.07
C LEU A 14 27.58 -16.48 61.01
N ALA A 15 26.59 -15.59 60.95
CA ALA A 15 25.60 -15.54 59.84
C ALA A 15 26.23 -14.90 58.63
N ALA A 16 26.58 -15.70 57.61
CA ALA A 16 26.98 -15.20 56.29
C ALA A 16 25.74 -14.69 55.55
N VAL A 17 25.59 -13.38 55.45
CA VAL A 17 24.58 -12.74 54.61
C VAL A 17 25.04 -12.77 53.15
N ALA A 18 24.51 -13.73 52.37
CA ALA A 18 24.71 -13.74 50.91
C ALA A 18 23.84 -12.64 50.29
N VAL A 19 24.47 -11.54 49.87
CA VAL A 19 23.81 -10.49 49.07
C VAL A 19 23.58 -11.04 47.66
N PHE A 20 22.40 -11.52 47.36
CA PHE A 20 21.96 -11.80 46.01
C PHE A 20 21.64 -10.46 45.34
N SER A 21 22.60 -9.94 44.54
CA SER A 21 22.36 -8.82 43.63
C SER A 21 21.42 -9.30 42.51
N ILE A 22 20.11 -9.07 42.67
CA ILE A 22 19.14 -9.22 41.59
C ILE A 22 19.43 -8.11 40.59
N LEU A 23 20.15 -8.43 39.51
CA LEU A 23 20.15 -7.60 38.31
C LEU A 23 18.71 -7.60 37.76
N SER A 24 17.92 -6.66 38.23
CA SER A 24 16.66 -6.30 37.57
C SER A 24 17.02 -5.72 36.21
N GLY A 25 17.15 -6.59 35.20
CA GLY A 25 17.10 -6.16 33.82
C GLY A 25 15.75 -5.45 33.65
N ALA A 26 15.75 -4.14 33.47
CA ALA A 26 14.58 -3.41 33.07
C ALA A 26 14.11 -4.03 31.76
N ALA A 27 13.10 -4.89 31.82
CA ALA A 27 12.35 -5.28 30.65
C ALA A 27 11.74 -3.97 30.09
N HIS A 28 12.39 -3.39 29.08
CA HIS A 28 11.75 -2.36 28.29
C HIS A 28 10.51 -3.00 27.71
N ALA A 29 9.35 -2.46 28.04
CA ALA A 29 8.12 -2.81 27.33
C ALA A 29 8.44 -2.61 25.84
N ALA A 30 8.26 -3.67 25.05
CA ALA A 30 8.52 -3.59 23.61
C ALA A 30 7.67 -2.46 23.04
N ASP A 31 8.32 -1.50 22.37
CA ASP A 31 7.61 -0.39 21.75
C ASP A 31 6.64 -0.94 20.70
N THR A 32 5.45 -0.33 20.64
CA THR A 32 4.43 -0.71 19.66
C THR A 32 4.26 0.44 18.68
N LEU A 33 4.61 0.22 17.41
CA LEU A 33 4.36 1.16 16.33
C LEU A 33 2.89 1.12 15.90
N SER A 34 2.25 2.27 15.91
CA SER A 34 0.92 2.44 15.30
C SER A 34 1.08 2.71 13.81
N VAL A 35 0.57 1.80 13.00
CA VAL A 35 0.73 1.82 11.54
C VAL A 35 -0.62 1.82 10.86
N VAL A 36 -0.83 2.70 9.90
CA VAL A 36 -2.00 2.68 9.04
C VAL A 36 -1.64 2.20 7.64
N THR A 37 -2.44 1.27 7.10
CA THR A 37 -2.24 0.63 5.79
C THR A 37 -3.55 0.59 5.00
N PHE A 38 -3.48 0.16 3.72
CA PHE A 38 -4.67 -0.06 2.88
C PHE A 38 -5.37 -1.42 3.13
N GLY A 39 -5.03 -2.13 4.20
CA GLY A 39 -5.74 -3.34 4.65
C GLY A 39 -5.78 -4.51 3.66
N GLY A 40 -6.59 -5.53 4.00
CA GLY A 40 -6.89 -6.68 3.15
C GLY A 40 -5.69 -7.57 2.82
N ALA A 41 -5.66 -8.10 1.58
CA ALA A 41 -4.59 -8.98 1.11
C ALA A 41 -3.20 -8.34 1.19
N TYR A 42 -3.11 -7.04 0.92
CA TYR A 42 -1.85 -6.30 1.02
C TYR A 42 -1.32 -6.26 2.45
N GLU A 43 -2.15 -5.88 3.43
CA GLU A 43 -1.74 -5.88 4.85
C GLU A 43 -1.32 -7.27 5.32
N THR A 44 -2.04 -8.31 4.88
CA THR A 44 -1.69 -9.70 5.18
C THR A 44 -0.31 -10.07 4.61
N ALA A 45 0.01 -9.62 3.40
CA ALA A 45 1.31 -9.83 2.78
C ALA A 45 2.42 -9.03 3.50
N ALA A 46 2.16 -7.75 3.84
CA ALA A 46 3.09 -6.90 4.56
C ALA A 46 3.40 -7.44 5.97
N LYS A 47 2.40 -8.01 6.67
CA LYS A 47 2.61 -8.70 7.95
C LYS A 47 3.68 -9.78 7.82
N LYS A 48 3.54 -10.66 6.85
CA LYS A 48 4.46 -11.80 6.66
C LYS A 48 5.84 -11.38 6.12
N ALA A 49 5.86 -10.39 5.23
CA ALA A 49 7.09 -9.98 4.58
C ALA A 49 7.94 -9.02 5.42
N TRP A 50 7.31 -8.16 6.23
CA TRP A 50 7.98 -7.05 6.87
C TRP A 50 7.74 -6.97 8.38
N PHE A 51 6.48 -6.94 8.85
CA PHE A 51 6.18 -6.66 10.25
C PHE A 51 6.61 -7.82 11.17
N GLU A 52 6.23 -9.06 10.88
CA GLU A 52 6.61 -10.23 11.67
C GLU A 52 8.13 -10.45 11.72
N PRO A 53 8.88 -10.39 10.58
CA PRO A 53 10.35 -10.49 10.61
C PRO A 53 11.02 -9.34 11.38
N PHE A 54 10.49 -8.13 11.30
CA PHE A 54 11.02 -6.99 12.04
C PHE A 54 10.79 -7.16 13.55
N THR A 55 9.57 -7.57 13.96
CA THR A 55 9.26 -7.88 15.36
C THR A 55 10.18 -8.97 15.90
N ALA A 56 10.35 -10.06 15.15
CA ALA A 56 11.24 -11.16 15.56
C ALA A 56 12.70 -10.71 15.77
N LYS A 57 13.17 -9.73 14.98
CA LYS A 57 14.54 -9.23 15.05
C LYS A 57 14.76 -8.16 16.13
N THR A 58 13.75 -7.33 16.39
CA THR A 58 13.91 -6.10 17.20
C THR A 58 13.10 -6.11 18.49
N GLY A 59 12.07 -6.95 18.60
CA GLY A 59 11.10 -6.92 19.68
C GLY A 59 10.01 -5.84 19.51
N VAL A 60 10.11 -4.95 18.53
CA VAL A 60 9.10 -3.92 18.26
C VAL A 60 7.82 -4.55 17.72
N ASN A 61 6.69 -4.25 18.33
CA ASN A 61 5.38 -4.73 17.90
C ASN A 61 4.68 -3.72 16.97
N PHE A 62 3.59 -4.15 16.33
CA PHE A 62 2.80 -3.31 15.43
C PHE A 62 1.32 -3.36 15.80
N SER A 63 0.69 -2.18 15.89
CA SER A 63 -0.77 -2.01 15.94
C SER A 63 -1.21 -1.49 14.58
N LEU A 64 -1.99 -2.27 13.86
CA LEU A 64 -2.36 -1.97 12.48
C LEU A 64 -3.79 -1.42 12.42
N GLU A 65 -3.96 -0.33 11.68
CA GLU A 65 -5.24 0.27 11.32
C GLU A 65 -5.35 0.28 9.78
N SER A 66 -6.52 0.01 9.24
CA SER A 66 -6.77 0.09 7.80
C SER A 66 -7.52 1.37 7.44
N TYR A 67 -7.20 1.95 6.28
CA TYR A 67 -7.88 3.12 5.73
C TYR A 67 -7.94 3.05 4.19
N ASP A 68 -8.66 3.98 3.57
CA ASP A 68 -8.85 4.01 2.10
C ASP A 68 -8.11 5.17 1.41
N GLY A 69 -7.09 5.74 2.10
CA GLY A 69 -6.28 6.85 1.59
C GLY A 69 -6.79 8.23 2.03
N GLY A 70 -6.12 9.28 1.54
CA GLY A 70 -6.41 10.68 1.85
C GLY A 70 -5.77 11.18 3.13
N LEU A 71 -5.70 12.51 3.27
CA LEU A 71 -4.93 13.19 4.32
C LEU A 71 -5.79 13.74 5.47
N ALA A 72 -7.12 13.56 5.45
CA ALA A 72 -8.02 14.20 6.40
C ALA A 72 -7.70 13.88 7.86
N LYS A 73 -7.43 12.60 8.18
CA LYS A 73 -7.08 12.18 9.55
C LYS A 73 -5.68 12.63 9.95
N LEU A 74 -4.72 12.60 9.01
CA LEU A 74 -3.37 13.09 9.23
C LEU A 74 -3.37 14.61 9.53
N ASN A 75 -4.14 15.38 8.76
CA ASN A 75 -4.36 16.81 8.99
C ASN A 75 -4.99 17.09 10.37
N ALA A 76 -6.00 16.30 10.76
CA ALA A 76 -6.62 16.44 12.08
C ALA A 76 -5.64 16.16 13.22
N MET A 77 -4.78 15.18 13.09
CA MET A 77 -3.72 14.87 14.06
C MET A 77 -2.71 16.02 14.19
N GLU A 78 -2.29 16.60 13.06
CA GLU A 78 -1.37 17.74 13.06
C GLU A 78 -2.00 18.97 13.71
N GLN A 79 -3.26 19.29 13.39
CA GLN A 79 -3.99 20.40 14.02
C GLN A 79 -4.15 20.21 15.53
N ALA A 80 -4.40 18.98 15.98
CA ALA A 80 -4.50 18.62 17.39
C ALA A 80 -3.14 18.52 18.10
N LYS A 81 -2.03 18.60 17.38
CA LYS A 81 -0.66 18.33 17.88
C LYS A 81 -0.56 16.99 18.63
N ASN A 82 -1.32 16.01 18.18
CA ASN A 82 -1.40 14.68 18.80
C ASN A 82 -1.39 13.57 17.74
N PRO A 83 -0.23 13.28 17.13
CA PRO A 83 -0.11 12.18 16.21
C PRO A 83 -0.37 10.85 16.92
N THR A 84 -1.30 10.06 16.39
CA THR A 84 -1.65 8.73 16.88
C THR A 84 -1.06 7.62 16.00
N TRP A 85 -0.55 7.96 14.83
CA TRP A 85 0.17 7.08 13.95
C TRP A 85 1.67 7.35 13.99
N ASP A 86 2.48 6.29 13.96
CA ASP A 86 3.93 6.35 13.87
C ASP A 86 4.42 6.11 12.44
N LEU A 87 3.65 5.40 11.65
CA LEU A 87 3.95 5.09 10.26
C LEU A 87 2.66 5.12 9.43
N ILE A 88 2.73 5.70 8.26
CA ILE A 88 1.61 5.77 7.30
C ILE A 88 2.04 5.26 5.93
N ASP A 89 1.14 4.48 5.34
CA ASP A 89 1.21 3.98 3.97
C ASP A 89 0.42 4.94 3.05
N LEU A 90 1.01 5.45 1.98
CA LEU A 90 0.48 6.56 1.19
C LEU A 90 0.55 6.27 -0.31
N GLU A 91 -0.47 6.69 -1.06
CA GLU A 91 -0.33 6.86 -2.51
C GLU A 91 0.58 8.05 -2.83
N THR A 92 1.19 8.09 -4.02
CA THR A 92 2.22 9.08 -4.38
C THR A 92 1.75 10.54 -4.26
N ASN A 93 0.53 10.87 -4.71
CA ASN A 93 0.02 12.24 -4.58
C ASN A 93 -0.14 12.68 -3.11
N ASP A 94 -0.63 11.77 -2.26
CA ASP A 94 -0.80 12.05 -0.83
C ASP A 94 0.57 12.18 -0.13
N ALA A 95 1.56 11.36 -0.52
CA ALA A 95 2.92 11.49 0.00
C ALA A 95 3.59 12.82 -0.38
N ILE A 96 3.38 13.31 -1.61
CA ILE A 96 3.86 14.62 -2.06
C ILE A 96 3.17 15.73 -1.25
N THR A 97 1.84 15.76 -1.26
CA THR A 97 1.06 16.79 -0.55
C THR A 97 1.39 16.80 0.94
N ALA A 98 1.44 15.64 1.59
CA ALA A 98 1.76 15.56 3.02
C ALA A 98 3.20 16.01 3.34
N CYS A 99 4.15 15.81 2.41
CA CYS A 99 5.51 16.31 2.56
C CYS A 99 5.57 17.83 2.42
N ASP A 100 4.89 18.39 1.41
CA ASP A 100 4.88 19.83 1.12
C ASP A 100 4.16 20.63 2.22
N GLU A 101 3.09 20.07 2.78
CA GLU A 101 2.34 20.65 3.90
C GLU A 101 3.00 20.43 5.28
N GLY A 102 4.13 19.70 5.33
CA GLY A 102 4.85 19.44 6.59
C GLY A 102 4.15 18.44 7.51
N LEU A 103 3.21 17.63 6.99
CA LEU A 103 2.50 16.57 7.72
C LEU A 103 3.37 15.34 7.96
N LEU A 104 4.43 15.17 7.16
CA LEU A 104 5.44 14.13 7.31
C LEU A 104 6.78 14.73 7.75
N GLN A 105 7.52 14.00 8.56
CA GLN A 105 8.92 14.36 8.83
C GLN A 105 9.81 14.07 7.62
N LYS A 106 10.91 14.81 7.50
CA LYS A 106 11.95 14.55 6.51
C LYS A 106 12.62 13.21 6.79
N PHE A 107 12.91 12.46 5.72
CA PHE A 107 13.61 11.18 5.79
C PHE A 107 15.05 11.32 5.31
N ASP A 108 16.01 10.90 6.14
CA ASP A 108 17.43 10.88 5.72
C ASP A 108 17.68 9.69 4.79
N ARG A 109 17.70 9.96 3.49
CA ARG A 109 17.95 8.94 2.46
C ARG A 109 19.32 8.24 2.56
N LYS A 110 20.29 8.82 3.28
CA LYS A 110 21.59 8.17 3.53
C LYS A 110 21.45 6.88 4.33
N LEU A 111 20.40 6.75 5.14
CA LEU A 111 20.10 5.55 5.90
C LEU A 111 19.78 4.33 5.01
N LEU A 112 19.39 4.56 3.75
CA LEU A 112 19.13 3.49 2.77
C LEU A 112 20.41 2.91 2.14
N GLY A 113 21.57 3.51 2.42
CA GLY A 113 22.85 3.10 1.82
C GLY A 113 22.89 3.43 0.32
N ASN A 114 23.26 2.43 -0.51
CA ASN A 114 23.27 2.63 -1.97
C ASN A 114 21.85 2.72 -2.52
N THR A 115 21.52 3.86 -3.13
CA THR A 115 20.20 4.13 -3.71
C THR A 115 20.19 4.07 -5.25
N SER A 116 21.30 3.71 -5.92
CA SER A 116 21.39 3.67 -7.39
C SER A 116 20.47 2.64 -8.04
N ASP A 117 20.11 1.58 -7.29
CA ASP A 117 19.22 0.53 -7.77
C ASP A 117 17.74 0.84 -7.58
N PHE A 118 17.42 1.88 -6.82
CA PHE A 118 16.04 2.34 -6.71
C PHE A 118 15.54 2.91 -8.06
N LEU A 119 14.26 2.66 -8.35
CA LEU A 119 13.62 3.21 -9.54
C LEU A 119 13.53 4.75 -9.45
N PRO A 120 13.60 5.46 -10.58
CA PRO A 120 13.46 6.91 -10.57
C PRO A 120 12.19 7.37 -9.86
N GLY A 121 12.32 8.33 -8.95
CA GLY A 121 11.19 8.89 -8.21
C GLY A 121 10.63 8.01 -7.09
N SER A 122 11.27 6.89 -6.72
CA SER A 122 10.82 6.01 -5.63
C SER A 122 11.36 6.37 -4.24
N ILE A 123 12.12 7.44 -4.11
CA ILE A 123 12.58 8.03 -2.85
C ILE A 123 12.31 9.53 -2.91
N SER A 124 11.56 10.05 -1.95
CA SER A 124 11.30 11.49 -1.79
C SER A 124 12.05 12.05 -0.58
N ASP A 125 11.82 13.31 -0.26
CA ASP A 125 12.38 13.95 0.94
C ASP A 125 11.72 13.51 2.25
N CYS A 126 10.51 12.94 2.19
CA CYS A 126 9.74 12.57 3.38
C CYS A 126 9.35 11.09 3.40
N ALA A 127 9.48 10.36 2.29
CA ALA A 127 8.95 9.03 2.17
C ALA A 127 9.81 8.14 1.28
N VAL A 128 9.70 6.82 1.48
CA VAL A 128 10.38 5.78 0.71
C VAL A 128 9.34 4.84 0.13
N SER A 129 9.44 4.53 -1.16
CA SER A 129 8.48 3.64 -1.81
C SER A 129 8.52 2.24 -1.20
N ALA A 130 7.34 1.75 -0.82
CA ALA A 130 7.14 0.40 -0.31
C ALA A 130 7.06 -0.64 -1.43
N MET A 131 6.44 -0.28 -2.57
CA MET A 131 6.24 -1.19 -3.69
C MET A 131 5.78 -0.44 -4.93
N VAL A 132 5.76 -1.15 -6.07
CA VAL A 132 5.07 -0.74 -7.29
C VAL A 132 3.79 -1.57 -7.42
N TRP A 133 2.67 -0.90 -7.48
CA TRP A 133 1.37 -1.51 -7.75
C TRP A 133 0.78 -1.02 -9.05
N SER A 134 -0.26 -1.69 -9.53
CA SER A 134 -0.93 -1.28 -10.76
C SER A 134 -2.44 -1.46 -10.66
N THR A 135 -3.17 -0.45 -11.12
CA THR A 135 -4.58 -0.62 -11.45
C THR A 135 -4.70 -1.27 -12.82
N VAL A 136 -5.41 -2.37 -12.82
CA VAL A 136 -5.74 -3.19 -13.99
C VAL A 136 -7.24 -3.38 -14.04
N TYR A 137 -7.78 -3.96 -15.11
CA TYR A 137 -9.08 -4.59 -14.96
C TYR A 137 -8.95 -6.11 -15.03
N ALA A 138 -9.87 -6.77 -14.34
CA ALA A 138 -9.99 -8.21 -14.32
C ALA A 138 -11.40 -8.64 -14.71
N TYR A 139 -11.52 -9.88 -15.16
CA TYR A 139 -12.80 -10.49 -15.51
C TYR A 139 -12.87 -11.95 -15.03
N ASP A 140 -14.11 -12.44 -14.89
CA ASP A 140 -14.39 -13.85 -14.62
C ASP A 140 -14.42 -14.64 -15.94
N THR A 141 -13.50 -15.59 -16.10
CA THR A 141 -13.36 -16.41 -17.30
C THR A 141 -14.55 -17.36 -17.52
N THR A 142 -15.36 -17.61 -16.50
CA THR A 142 -16.56 -18.44 -16.61
C THR A 142 -17.78 -17.65 -17.14
N LYS A 143 -17.73 -16.32 -17.08
CA LYS A 143 -18.81 -15.43 -17.50
C LYS A 143 -18.63 -14.87 -18.92
N LEU A 144 -17.37 -14.79 -19.39
CA LEU A 144 -17.06 -14.26 -20.71
C LEU A 144 -16.42 -15.34 -21.59
N THR A 145 -17.14 -15.77 -22.61
CA THR A 145 -16.66 -16.79 -23.59
C THR A 145 -15.58 -16.23 -24.52
N THR A 146 -15.65 -14.91 -24.83
CA THR A 146 -14.62 -14.19 -25.58
C THR A 146 -13.78 -13.39 -24.59
N PRO A 147 -12.47 -13.64 -24.46
CA PRO A 147 -11.63 -12.87 -23.56
C PRO A 147 -11.50 -11.42 -23.98
N PRO A 148 -11.73 -10.45 -23.08
CA PRO A 148 -11.37 -9.05 -23.32
C PRO A 148 -9.83 -8.91 -23.31
N THR A 149 -9.29 -8.00 -24.12
CA THR A 149 -7.84 -7.85 -24.32
C THR A 149 -7.31 -6.42 -24.22
N THR A 150 -8.21 -5.43 -24.36
CA THR A 150 -7.85 -4.01 -24.36
C THR A 150 -8.75 -3.21 -23.44
N ILE A 151 -8.32 -2.02 -23.06
CA ILE A 151 -9.15 -1.11 -22.25
C ILE A 151 -10.45 -0.73 -22.97
N ASN A 152 -10.47 -0.74 -24.32
CA ASN A 152 -11.68 -0.49 -25.07
C ASN A 152 -12.77 -1.54 -24.80
N ASP A 153 -12.39 -2.78 -24.58
CA ASP A 153 -13.31 -3.87 -24.25
C ASP A 153 -14.02 -3.62 -22.90
N PHE A 154 -13.37 -2.92 -21.95
CA PHE A 154 -14.00 -2.52 -20.70
C PHE A 154 -15.15 -1.51 -20.93
N PHE A 155 -15.05 -0.65 -21.93
CA PHE A 155 -16.06 0.35 -22.29
C PHE A 155 -17.09 -0.16 -23.32
N ASP A 156 -16.88 -1.33 -23.91
CA ASP A 156 -17.79 -1.89 -24.90
C ASP A 156 -18.88 -2.77 -24.27
N LEU A 157 -20.01 -2.13 -23.89
CA LEU A 157 -21.17 -2.84 -23.33
C LEU A 157 -21.93 -3.68 -24.34
N LYS A 158 -21.71 -3.47 -25.66
CA LYS A 158 -22.37 -4.27 -26.72
C LYS A 158 -21.66 -5.60 -26.91
N LYS A 159 -20.33 -5.56 -27.03
CA LYS A 159 -19.49 -6.76 -27.17
C LYS A 159 -19.42 -7.56 -25.86
N PHE A 160 -19.37 -6.87 -24.73
CA PHE A 160 -19.27 -7.46 -23.40
C PHE A 160 -20.42 -6.93 -22.51
N PRO A 161 -21.63 -7.48 -22.63
CA PRO A 161 -22.76 -7.05 -21.82
C PRO A 161 -22.57 -7.36 -20.35
N GLY A 162 -23.10 -6.50 -19.46
CA GLY A 162 -23.04 -6.65 -18.01
C GLY A 162 -22.41 -5.46 -17.30
N LYS A 163 -22.39 -5.49 -15.97
CA LYS A 163 -21.90 -4.38 -15.14
C LYS A 163 -20.37 -4.35 -15.04
N ARG A 164 -19.85 -3.16 -14.70
CA ARG A 164 -18.43 -2.87 -14.49
C ARG A 164 -18.20 -2.43 -13.06
N GLY A 165 -17.23 -3.03 -12.35
CA GLY A 165 -16.77 -2.52 -11.08
C GLY A 165 -15.77 -1.39 -11.31
N MET A 166 -15.90 -0.26 -10.61
CA MET A 166 -14.93 0.83 -10.65
C MET A 166 -14.75 1.44 -9.26
N ARG A 167 -13.53 1.90 -8.95
CA ARG A 167 -13.31 2.70 -7.75
C ARG A 167 -14.10 4.00 -7.84
N LYS A 168 -14.72 4.40 -6.73
CA LYS A 168 -15.45 5.67 -6.63
C LYS A 168 -14.49 6.85 -6.54
N SER A 169 -13.68 7.01 -7.57
CA SER A 169 -12.64 8.02 -7.69
C SER A 169 -12.47 8.42 -9.15
N PRO A 170 -12.23 9.70 -9.46
CA PRO A 170 -11.91 10.12 -10.82
C PRO A 170 -10.52 9.64 -11.26
N LYS A 171 -9.58 9.42 -10.31
CA LYS A 171 -8.22 8.92 -10.58
C LYS A 171 -8.31 7.51 -11.16
N VAL A 172 -7.59 7.26 -12.23
CA VAL A 172 -7.61 6.10 -13.12
C VAL A 172 -8.88 6.02 -13.99
N ALA A 173 -10.06 6.36 -13.49
CA ALA A 173 -11.28 6.37 -14.30
C ALA A 173 -11.16 7.32 -15.50
N MET A 174 -10.62 8.52 -15.28
CA MET A 174 -10.44 9.53 -16.33
C MET A 174 -9.31 9.17 -17.30
N GLU A 175 -8.21 8.64 -16.80
CA GLU A 175 -7.11 8.13 -17.62
C GLU A 175 -7.59 7.03 -18.56
N TRP A 176 -8.29 6.04 -18.03
CA TRP A 176 -8.86 4.96 -18.84
C TRP A 176 -9.91 5.45 -19.84
N ALA A 177 -10.74 6.39 -19.45
CA ALA A 177 -11.72 7.00 -20.36
C ALA A 177 -11.03 7.65 -21.55
N LEU A 178 -9.96 8.43 -21.33
CA LEU A 178 -9.21 9.06 -22.41
C LEU A 178 -8.47 8.04 -23.27
N ILE A 179 -7.85 7.03 -22.69
CA ILE A 179 -7.15 5.98 -23.45
C ILE A 179 -8.16 5.20 -24.31
N ALA A 180 -9.32 4.84 -23.75
CA ALA A 180 -10.39 4.17 -24.47
C ALA A 180 -11.07 5.07 -25.53
N ASP A 181 -10.89 6.39 -25.43
CA ASP A 181 -11.34 7.37 -26.43
C ASP A 181 -10.23 7.76 -27.43
N GLY A 182 -9.13 6.97 -27.48
CA GLY A 182 -8.09 7.08 -28.49
C GLY A 182 -6.92 7.99 -28.13
N VAL A 183 -6.83 8.51 -26.90
CA VAL A 183 -5.66 9.27 -26.44
C VAL A 183 -4.50 8.30 -26.13
N ALA A 184 -3.34 8.57 -26.68
CA ALA A 184 -2.15 7.78 -26.38
C ALA A 184 -1.77 7.95 -24.88
N PRO A 185 -1.31 6.89 -24.17
CA PRO A 185 -0.98 6.99 -22.74
C PRO A 185 -0.06 8.17 -22.40
N LYS A 186 0.96 8.42 -23.20
CA LYS A 186 1.91 9.54 -23.01
C LYS A 186 1.28 10.94 -23.07
N ASP A 187 0.11 11.08 -23.69
CA ASP A 187 -0.58 12.36 -23.88
C ASP A 187 -1.76 12.56 -22.91
N VAL A 188 -2.08 11.57 -22.10
CA VAL A 188 -3.27 11.57 -21.20
C VAL A 188 -3.26 12.81 -20.30
N TYR A 189 -2.18 13.07 -19.58
CA TYR A 189 -2.13 14.20 -18.63
C TYR A 189 -2.04 15.57 -19.32
N LYS A 190 -1.49 15.63 -20.56
CA LYS A 190 -1.57 16.83 -21.38
C LYS A 190 -3.02 17.16 -21.73
N VAL A 191 -3.82 16.14 -22.04
CA VAL A 191 -5.26 16.31 -22.33
C VAL A 191 -6.03 16.63 -21.05
N LEU A 192 -5.84 15.88 -19.97
CA LEU A 192 -6.50 16.12 -18.66
C LEU A 192 -6.16 17.50 -18.07
N GLY A 193 -5.01 18.07 -18.39
CA GLY A 193 -4.63 19.43 -17.97
C GLY A 193 -5.47 20.54 -18.62
N THR A 194 -6.48 20.21 -19.42
CA THR A 194 -7.36 21.16 -20.05
C THR A 194 -8.83 20.91 -19.68
N PRO A 195 -9.68 21.96 -19.54
CA PRO A 195 -11.11 21.78 -19.29
C PRO A 195 -11.80 20.88 -20.32
N ALA A 196 -11.48 21.07 -21.61
CA ALA A 196 -12.01 20.25 -22.70
C ALA A 196 -11.60 18.76 -22.59
N GLY A 197 -10.40 18.47 -22.11
CA GLY A 197 -9.94 17.11 -21.87
C GLY A 197 -10.67 16.44 -20.70
N VAL A 198 -10.92 17.18 -19.64
CA VAL A 198 -11.75 16.72 -18.51
C VAL A 198 -13.18 16.45 -18.99
N ASP A 199 -13.78 17.33 -19.79
CA ASP A 199 -15.11 17.10 -20.39
C ASP A 199 -15.14 15.85 -21.25
N ARG A 200 -14.10 15.64 -22.06
CA ARG A 200 -13.94 14.47 -22.92
C ARG A 200 -13.90 13.17 -22.11
N ALA A 201 -13.17 13.16 -20.99
CA ALA A 201 -13.09 12.00 -20.10
C ALA A 201 -14.46 11.68 -19.49
N PHE A 202 -15.19 12.68 -18.97
CA PHE A 202 -16.54 12.47 -18.43
C PHE A 202 -17.51 11.96 -19.51
N LYS A 203 -17.50 12.56 -20.71
CA LYS A 203 -18.33 12.10 -21.83
C LYS A 203 -18.08 10.64 -22.18
N LYS A 204 -16.83 10.18 -22.10
CA LYS A 204 -16.52 8.76 -22.29
C LYS A 204 -17.04 7.90 -21.14
N LEU A 205 -16.91 8.33 -19.90
CA LEU A 205 -17.46 7.64 -18.73
C LEU A 205 -19.00 7.55 -18.79
N ASP A 206 -19.68 8.55 -19.32
CA ASP A 206 -21.14 8.51 -19.51
C ASP A 206 -21.60 7.31 -20.33
N THR A 207 -20.78 6.81 -21.26
CA THR A 207 -21.13 5.65 -22.09
C THR A 207 -21.32 4.35 -21.30
N ILE A 208 -20.78 4.28 -20.08
CA ILE A 208 -20.88 3.08 -19.21
C ILE A 208 -21.47 3.40 -17.83
N LYS A 209 -21.76 4.67 -17.52
CA LYS A 209 -22.14 5.15 -16.18
C LYS A 209 -23.25 4.32 -15.53
N SER A 210 -24.34 4.06 -16.25
CA SER A 210 -25.49 3.28 -15.76
C SER A 210 -25.17 1.81 -15.47
N SER A 211 -24.04 1.32 -15.97
CA SER A 211 -23.57 -0.05 -15.78
C SER A 211 -22.45 -0.17 -14.73
N ILE A 212 -22.08 0.93 -14.04
CA ILE A 212 -21.02 0.90 -13.04
C ILE A 212 -21.57 0.49 -11.67
N VAL A 213 -20.87 -0.40 -11.01
CA VAL A 213 -20.95 -0.70 -9.58
C VAL A 213 -19.72 -0.09 -8.92
N TRP A 214 -19.94 0.91 -8.08
CA TRP A 214 -18.84 1.63 -7.41
C TRP A 214 -18.34 0.87 -6.20
N TRP A 215 -17.03 0.92 -5.98
CA TRP A 215 -16.39 0.43 -4.78
C TRP A 215 -15.42 1.48 -4.19
N ASP A 216 -15.22 1.45 -2.89
CA ASP A 216 -14.34 2.36 -2.14
C ASP A 216 -13.06 1.63 -1.71
N ALA A 217 -13.18 0.52 -0.97
CA ALA A 217 -12.07 -0.27 -0.50
C ALA A 217 -11.61 -1.31 -1.56
N GLY A 218 -10.28 -1.42 -1.76
CA GLY A 218 -9.71 -2.29 -2.80
C GLY A 218 -10.07 -3.78 -2.67
N ALA A 219 -10.42 -4.26 -1.46
CA ALA A 219 -10.87 -5.63 -1.25
C ALA A 219 -12.25 -5.92 -1.86
N GLN A 220 -13.06 -4.90 -2.12
CA GLN A 220 -14.40 -5.06 -2.70
C GLN A 220 -14.33 -5.46 -4.19
N ALA A 221 -13.29 -5.06 -4.92
CA ALA A 221 -13.19 -5.33 -6.36
C ALA A 221 -13.19 -6.83 -6.71
N PRO A 222 -12.31 -7.69 -6.14
CA PRO A 222 -12.38 -9.13 -6.39
C PRO A 222 -13.67 -9.75 -5.87
N GLN A 223 -14.26 -9.23 -4.80
CA GLN A 223 -15.54 -9.72 -4.27
C GLN A 223 -16.69 -9.49 -5.24
N LEU A 224 -16.79 -8.30 -5.87
CA LEU A 224 -17.81 -8.01 -6.90
C LEU A 224 -17.76 -8.98 -8.08
N LEU A 225 -16.55 -9.42 -8.48
CA LEU A 225 -16.40 -10.48 -9.50
C LEU A 225 -16.85 -11.84 -8.97
N ALA A 226 -16.41 -12.21 -7.74
CA ALA A 226 -16.74 -13.50 -7.14
C ALA A 226 -18.25 -13.69 -6.96
N ASP A 227 -18.96 -12.64 -6.59
CA ASP A 227 -20.41 -12.63 -6.39
C ASP A 227 -21.18 -12.55 -7.73
N GLY A 228 -20.46 -12.33 -8.86
CA GLY A 228 -21.08 -12.13 -10.17
C GLY A 228 -21.88 -10.82 -10.29
N ALA A 229 -21.65 -9.87 -9.38
CA ALA A 229 -22.26 -8.54 -9.43
C ALA A 229 -21.76 -7.72 -10.62
N VAL A 230 -20.58 -8.01 -11.12
CA VAL A 230 -19.97 -7.42 -12.30
C VAL A 230 -19.29 -8.48 -13.17
N VAL A 231 -19.16 -8.23 -14.47
CA VAL A 231 -18.44 -9.13 -15.40
C VAL A 231 -16.99 -8.73 -15.58
N MET A 232 -16.65 -7.47 -15.35
CA MET A 232 -15.30 -6.91 -15.32
C MET A 232 -15.20 -5.91 -14.18
N THR A 233 -14.03 -5.80 -13.56
CA THR A 233 -13.79 -4.78 -12.54
C THR A 233 -12.43 -4.15 -12.69
N GLN A 234 -12.37 -2.84 -12.52
CA GLN A 234 -11.16 -2.14 -12.13
C GLN A 234 -10.69 -2.72 -10.79
N ALA A 235 -9.42 -3.01 -10.64
CA ALA A 235 -8.87 -3.56 -9.40
C ALA A 235 -7.37 -3.33 -9.31
N TYR A 236 -6.83 -3.46 -8.11
CA TYR A 236 -5.39 -3.54 -7.90
C TYR A 236 -4.88 -4.94 -8.24
N ASN A 237 -3.83 -5.03 -9.05
CA ASN A 237 -3.32 -6.29 -9.59
C ASN A 237 -3.03 -7.33 -8.53
N GLY A 238 -2.39 -6.95 -7.43
CA GLY A 238 -2.05 -7.88 -6.35
C GLY A 238 -3.26 -8.50 -5.67
N ARG A 239 -4.40 -7.77 -5.57
CA ARG A 239 -5.62 -8.29 -4.96
C ARG A 239 -6.36 -9.30 -5.86
N ILE A 240 -6.29 -9.09 -7.18
CA ILE A 240 -6.81 -10.07 -8.14
C ILE A 240 -5.91 -11.30 -8.18
N ASP A 241 -4.58 -11.11 -8.19
CA ASP A 241 -3.62 -12.19 -8.12
C ASP A 241 -3.83 -13.07 -6.88
N ASP A 242 -4.05 -12.45 -5.73
CA ASP A 242 -4.35 -13.15 -4.48
C ASP A 242 -5.64 -14.00 -4.60
N ALA A 243 -6.71 -13.43 -5.13
CA ALA A 243 -7.96 -14.15 -5.37
C ALA A 243 -7.79 -15.32 -6.36
N MET A 244 -6.97 -15.15 -7.41
CA MET A 244 -6.67 -16.21 -8.38
C MET A 244 -5.88 -17.36 -7.76
N HIS A 245 -4.83 -17.07 -7.01
CA HIS A 245 -3.87 -18.08 -6.57
C HIS A 245 -4.19 -18.68 -5.19
N LYS A 246 -4.77 -17.91 -4.26
CA LYS A 246 -5.12 -18.39 -2.92
C LYS A 246 -6.56 -18.87 -2.83
N ASP A 247 -7.50 -18.11 -3.43
CA ASP A 247 -8.93 -18.43 -3.38
C ASP A 247 -9.39 -19.25 -4.58
N ASN A 248 -8.48 -19.61 -5.51
CA ASN A 248 -8.73 -20.36 -6.73
C ASN A 248 -9.89 -19.78 -7.58
N LYS A 249 -10.02 -18.44 -7.60
CA LYS A 249 -11.06 -17.78 -8.40
C LYS A 249 -10.70 -17.82 -9.89
N PRO A 250 -11.67 -18.07 -10.79
CA PRO A 250 -11.46 -18.17 -12.24
C PRO A 250 -11.31 -16.78 -12.89
N PHE A 251 -10.46 -15.94 -12.32
CA PHE A 251 -10.25 -14.58 -12.81
C PHE A 251 -9.07 -14.51 -13.77
N LYS A 252 -9.04 -13.46 -14.56
CA LYS A 252 -7.90 -13.11 -15.41
C LYS A 252 -7.71 -11.61 -15.46
N ILE A 253 -6.44 -11.19 -15.36
CA ILE A 253 -6.04 -9.79 -15.46
C ILE A 253 -5.85 -9.41 -16.93
N VAL A 254 -6.31 -8.22 -17.31
CA VAL A 254 -5.96 -7.57 -18.57
C VAL A 254 -5.03 -6.40 -18.27
N TRP A 255 -3.82 -6.48 -18.80
CA TRP A 255 -2.72 -5.54 -18.51
C TRP A 255 -2.68 -4.34 -19.48
N ASP A 256 -3.51 -4.33 -20.54
CA ASP A 256 -3.56 -3.21 -21.47
C ASP A 256 -4.04 -1.95 -20.76
N ALA A 257 -3.31 -0.87 -20.96
CA ALA A 257 -3.54 0.42 -20.29
C ALA A 257 -3.51 0.34 -18.76
N GLN A 258 -2.72 -0.58 -18.18
CA GLN A 258 -2.49 -0.57 -16.74
C GLN A 258 -1.99 0.80 -16.29
N VAL A 259 -2.49 1.25 -15.16
CA VAL A 259 -2.06 2.51 -14.55
C VAL A 259 -1.28 2.17 -13.28
N TYR A 260 0.03 2.42 -13.27
CA TYR A 260 0.89 2.04 -12.15
C TYR A 260 1.34 3.25 -11.34
N ASP A 261 1.62 2.98 -10.05
CA ASP A 261 2.14 3.97 -9.12
C ASP A 261 3.00 3.28 -8.05
N TYR A 262 3.62 4.10 -7.21
CA TYR A 262 4.30 3.68 -6.00
C TYR A 262 3.36 3.73 -4.80
N GLU A 263 3.58 2.84 -3.86
CA GLU A 263 3.10 2.96 -2.49
C GLU A 263 4.24 3.44 -1.61
N TRP A 264 3.97 4.21 -0.56
CA TRP A 264 4.99 4.92 0.18
C TRP A 264 4.86 4.75 1.68
N TRP A 265 5.99 4.50 2.35
CA TRP A 265 6.10 4.65 3.78
C TRP A 265 6.50 6.08 4.13
N GLY A 266 5.66 6.76 4.94
CA GLY A 266 5.93 8.06 5.53
C GLY A 266 5.82 8.01 7.05
N ILE A 267 6.47 8.93 7.74
CA ILE A 267 6.42 9.08 9.19
C ILE A 267 5.70 10.39 9.50
N PRO A 268 4.53 10.37 10.17
CA PRO A 268 3.82 11.59 10.56
C PRO A 268 4.71 12.54 11.35
N ALA A 269 4.56 13.84 11.13
CA ALA A 269 5.25 14.86 11.90
C ALA A 269 4.90 14.71 13.40
N GLY A 270 5.91 14.71 14.26
CA GLY A 270 5.72 14.53 15.71
C GLY A 270 5.37 13.12 16.16
N ALA A 271 5.47 12.09 15.29
CA ALA A 271 5.25 10.69 15.66
C ALA A 271 6.08 10.28 16.89
N LYS A 272 5.44 9.57 17.83
CA LYS A 272 6.04 9.24 19.14
C LYS A 272 7.22 8.27 19.02
N HIS A 273 7.12 7.33 18.07
CA HIS A 273 8.12 6.29 17.85
C HIS A 273 8.83 6.45 16.51
N ALA A 274 9.09 7.72 16.09
CA ALA A 274 9.70 8.05 14.80
C ALA A 274 11.04 7.35 14.54
N ALA A 275 11.85 7.12 15.59
CA ALA A 275 13.13 6.43 15.47
C ALA A 275 12.96 4.95 15.07
N ASP A 276 11.99 4.25 15.64
CA ASP A 276 11.72 2.86 15.30
C ASP A 276 10.96 2.72 13.98
N ALA A 277 10.07 3.66 13.65
CA ALA A 277 9.47 3.78 12.32
C ALA A 277 10.56 3.97 11.24
N THR A 278 11.58 4.80 11.48
CA THR A 278 12.72 4.98 10.58
C THR A 278 13.50 3.66 10.40
N LYS A 279 13.81 2.95 11.50
CA LYS A 279 14.48 1.64 11.44
C LYS A 279 13.65 0.63 10.63
N PHE A 280 12.31 0.65 10.81
CA PHE A 280 11.42 -0.21 10.04
C PHE A 280 11.48 0.12 8.54
N ILE A 281 11.36 1.40 8.15
CA ILE A 281 11.46 1.80 6.74
C ILE A 281 12.78 1.31 6.13
N VAL A 282 13.91 1.50 6.81
CA VAL A 282 15.21 1.03 6.34
C VAL A 282 15.24 -0.49 6.17
N ALA A 283 14.71 -1.24 7.15
CA ALA A 283 14.66 -2.70 7.10
C ALA A 283 13.74 -3.22 5.97
N ALA A 284 12.57 -2.62 5.80
CA ALA A 284 11.61 -2.95 4.74
C ALA A 284 12.09 -2.53 3.34
N SER A 285 13.08 -1.63 3.24
CA SER A 285 13.65 -1.14 1.99
C SER A 285 14.88 -1.91 1.51
N THR A 286 15.23 -3.03 2.16
CA THR A 286 16.31 -3.90 1.67
C THR A 286 15.87 -4.71 0.43
N PRO A 287 16.79 -5.12 -0.46
CA PRO A 287 16.46 -5.96 -1.63
C PRO A 287 15.69 -7.21 -1.25
N GLN A 288 16.10 -7.87 -0.16
CA GLN A 288 15.45 -9.09 0.32
C GLN A 288 14.03 -8.83 0.82
N ALA A 289 13.81 -7.77 1.59
CA ALA A 289 12.49 -7.42 2.12
C ALA A 289 11.49 -7.11 1.00
N TYR A 290 11.93 -6.40 -0.05
CA TYR A 290 11.10 -6.18 -1.24
C TYR A 290 10.78 -7.47 -2.00
N ALA A 291 11.80 -8.34 -2.18
CA ALA A 291 11.58 -9.64 -2.81
C ALA A 291 10.63 -10.53 -1.98
N ASP A 292 10.72 -10.44 -0.65
CA ASP A 292 9.86 -11.20 0.25
C ASP A 292 8.39 -10.79 0.14
N LEU A 293 8.07 -9.49 -0.05
CA LEU A 293 6.70 -9.05 -0.30
C LEU A 293 6.10 -9.76 -1.54
N SER A 294 6.87 -9.85 -2.62
CA SER A 294 6.41 -10.46 -3.86
C SER A 294 6.06 -11.94 -3.72
N LYS A 295 6.54 -12.64 -2.68
CA LYS A 295 6.14 -14.02 -2.38
C LYS A 295 4.67 -14.12 -1.97
N TYR A 296 4.15 -13.09 -1.32
CA TYR A 296 2.81 -13.10 -0.71
C TYR A 296 1.77 -12.36 -1.52
N ILE A 297 2.18 -11.37 -2.32
CA ILE A 297 1.29 -10.59 -3.20
C ILE A 297 2.06 -10.12 -4.45
N ALA A 298 1.40 -10.03 -5.61
CA ALA A 298 2.04 -9.69 -6.88
C ALA A 298 2.30 -8.19 -7.06
N TYR A 299 2.94 -7.57 -6.07
CA TYR A 299 3.48 -6.22 -6.20
C TYR A 299 4.97 -6.25 -6.48
N ALA A 300 5.43 -5.31 -7.31
CA ALA A 300 6.82 -5.29 -7.75
C ALA A 300 7.69 -4.46 -6.78
N PRO A 301 8.98 -4.82 -6.64
CA PRO A 301 9.92 -4.01 -5.88
C PRO A 301 10.20 -2.67 -6.56
N PRO A 302 10.37 -1.58 -5.79
CA PRO A 302 10.79 -0.28 -6.32
C PRO A 302 12.32 -0.19 -6.51
N ARG A 303 13.04 -1.31 -6.52
CA ARG A 303 14.48 -1.36 -6.75
C ARG A 303 14.91 -2.59 -7.54
N LYS A 304 15.90 -2.41 -8.43
CA LYS A 304 16.33 -3.38 -9.43
C LYS A 304 17.05 -4.59 -8.84
N ASP A 305 17.86 -4.38 -7.81
CA ASP A 305 18.65 -5.44 -7.17
C ASP A 305 17.81 -6.43 -6.33
N ALA A 306 16.52 -6.14 -6.13
CA ALA A 306 15.57 -7.11 -5.56
C ALA A 306 15.08 -8.14 -6.61
N ILE A 307 15.10 -7.80 -7.90
CA ILE A 307 14.54 -8.65 -8.98
C ILE A 307 15.18 -10.05 -9.02
N PRO A 308 16.52 -10.21 -8.94
CA PRO A 308 17.16 -11.53 -8.95
C PRO A 308 16.78 -12.44 -7.77
N LEU A 309 16.23 -11.89 -6.70
CA LEU A 309 15.82 -12.60 -5.48
C LEU A 309 14.38 -13.13 -5.57
N ILE A 310 13.63 -12.77 -6.60
CA ILE A 310 12.24 -13.18 -6.81
C ILE A 310 12.18 -14.47 -7.62
N ASP A 311 11.29 -15.38 -7.24
CA ASP A 311 11.01 -16.59 -8.02
C ASP A 311 10.61 -16.25 -9.46
N LYS A 312 11.17 -17.01 -10.44
CA LYS A 312 10.95 -16.73 -11.87
C LYS A 312 9.48 -16.83 -12.29
N LYS A 313 8.70 -17.72 -11.67
CA LYS A 313 7.27 -17.84 -11.97
C LYS A 313 6.54 -16.60 -11.45
N ARG A 314 6.90 -16.16 -10.26
CA ARG A 314 6.32 -14.97 -9.63
C ARG A 314 6.61 -13.67 -10.41
N LEU A 315 7.80 -13.58 -11.03
CA LEU A 315 8.16 -12.43 -11.87
C LEU A 315 7.16 -12.18 -13.01
N ALA A 316 6.56 -13.25 -13.58
CA ALA A 316 5.59 -13.13 -14.67
C ALA A 316 4.27 -12.46 -14.24
N ASP A 317 3.93 -12.52 -12.96
CA ASP A 317 2.68 -11.97 -12.39
C ASP A 317 2.83 -10.52 -11.94
N LEU A 318 4.06 -9.98 -11.95
CA LEU A 318 4.32 -8.62 -11.51
C LEU A 318 3.88 -7.56 -12.54
N PRO A 319 3.42 -6.39 -12.10
CA PRO A 319 3.01 -5.31 -13.00
C PRO A 319 4.15 -4.83 -13.91
N THR A 320 5.40 -4.93 -13.45
CA THR A 320 6.60 -4.53 -14.20
C THR A 320 7.17 -5.62 -15.11
N ALA A 321 6.55 -6.80 -15.18
CA ALA A 321 6.98 -7.85 -16.11
C ALA A 321 6.88 -7.36 -17.55
N PRO A 322 7.87 -7.66 -18.43
CA PRO A 322 7.89 -7.15 -19.82
C PRO A 322 6.62 -7.48 -20.63
N ALA A 323 6.01 -8.64 -20.38
CA ALA A 323 4.78 -9.06 -21.04
C ALA A 323 3.57 -8.21 -20.62
N ASN A 324 3.58 -7.73 -19.36
CA ASN A 324 2.51 -6.95 -18.74
C ASN A 324 2.70 -5.45 -18.99
N PHE A 325 3.94 -4.99 -19.19
CA PHE A 325 4.35 -3.58 -19.26
C PHE A 325 4.44 -3.03 -20.70
N LYS A 326 3.48 -3.39 -21.56
CA LYS A 326 3.51 -2.99 -22.99
C LYS A 326 2.93 -1.61 -23.26
N ARG A 327 1.87 -1.24 -22.58
CA ARG A 327 1.15 0.05 -22.72
C ARG A 327 0.79 0.62 -21.35
N PRO A 328 1.77 0.76 -20.44
CA PRO A 328 1.50 1.29 -19.11
C PRO A 328 1.30 2.80 -19.16
N LEU A 329 0.57 3.31 -18.17
CA LEU A 329 0.55 4.72 -17.81
C LEU A 329 1.04 4.86 -16.38
N GLN A 330 2.03 5.70 -16.13
CA GLN A 330 2.37 6.09 -14.78
C GLN A 330 1.40 7.16 -14.27
N ILE A 331 0.92 7.05 -13.04
CA ILE A 331 0.20 8.14 -12.38
C ILE A 331 1.09 9.39 -12.39
N ASN A 332 0.56 10.51 -12.85
CA ASN A 332 1.21 11.79 -12.68
C ASN A 332 0.80 12.39 -11.34
N ALA A 333 1.62 12.14 -10.35
CA ALA A 333 1.33 12.54 -8.98
C ALA A 333 1.24 14.07 -8.83
N THR A 334 2.09 14.83 -9.52
CA THR A 334 2.03 16.30 -9.52
C THR A 334 0.71 16.80 -10.12
N PHE A 335 0.28 16.22 -11.25
CA PHE A 335 -1.03 16.55 -11.82
C PHE A 335 -2.16 16.33 -10.82
N TRP A 336 -2.17 15.19 -10.14
CA TRP A 336 -3.21 14.88 -9.15
C TRP A 336 -3.08 15.73 -7.87
N ALA A 337 -1.88 16.03 -7.40
CA ALA A 337 -1.68 16.96 -6.28
C ALA A 337 -2.28 18.34 -6.59
N ASP A 338 -2.08 18.86 -7.81
CA ASP A 338 -2.54 20.18 -8.20
C ASP A 338 -4.05 20.25 -8.54
N ASN A 339 -4.64 19.14 -9.03
CA ASN A 339 -5.98 19.15 -9.65
C ASN A 339 -7.02 18.29 -8.95
N ALA A 340 -6.63 17.49 -7.95
CA ALA A 340 -7.52 16.52 -7.32
C ALA A 340 -8.79 17.16 -6.76
N ASP A 341 -8.70 18.27 -6.06
CA ASP A 341 -9.85 18.93 -5.43
C ASP A 341 -10.91 19.37 -6.44
N ALA A 342 -10.47 20.03 -7.52
CA ALA A 342 -11.37 20.53 -8.55
C ALA A 342 -12.04 19.37 -9.30
N ILE A 343 -11.25 18.36 -9.65
CA ILE A 343 -11.75 17.19 -10.38
C ILE A 343 -12.67 16.33 -9.49
N ASN A 344 -12.32 16.14 -8.20
CA ASN A 344 -13.15 15.41 -7.26
C ASN A 344 -14.52 16.09 -7.05
N LYS A 345 -14.56 17.43 -6.85
CA LYS A 345 -15.82 18.18 -6.74
C LYS A 345 -16.72 17.93 -7.96
N ARG A 346 -16.13 18.01 -9.16
CA ARG A 346 -16.85 17.77 -10.41
C ARG A 346 -17.31 16.31 -10.53
N PHE A 347 -16.49 15.36 -10.13
CA PHE A 347 -16.82 13.93 -10.13
C PHE A 347 -17.99 13.63 -9.19
N GLN A 348 -18.02 14.23 -7.99
CA GLN A 348 -19.15 14.05 -7.06
C GLN A 348 -20.46 14.58 -7.67
N VAL A 349 -20.46 15.75 -8.32
CA VAL A 349 -21.62 16.27 -9.03
C VAL A 349 -22.03 15.33 -10.17
N TRP A 350 -21.07 14.87 -10.96
CA TRP A 350 -21.32 13.92 -12.06
C TRP A 350 -21.93 12.60 -11.56
N LEU A 351 -21.52 12.07 -10.42
CA LEU A 351 -22.10 10.85 -9.84
C LEU A 351 -23.60 10.96 -9.57
N THR A 352 -24.10 12.16 -9.26
CA THR A 352 -25.52 12.40 -8.90
C THR A 352 -26.43 12.72 -10.09
N GLN A 353 -25.89 12.99 -11.24
CA GLN A 353 -26.63 13.20 -12.49
C GLN A 353 -27.03 11.87 -13.13
#